data_f371a36042e388f179fc878269220701
#
_entry.id   f371a36042e388f179fc878269220701
#
_cell.length_a   1.000
_cell.length_b   1.000
_cell.length_c   1.000
_cell.angle_alpha   90.00
_cell.angle_beta   90.00
_cell.angle_gamma   90.00
#
_symmetry.space_group_name_H-M   'P 1'
#
loop_
_entity.id
_entity.type
_entity.pdbx_description
1 polymer ?
#
loop_
_entity_poly.entity_id
_entity_poly.type
_entity_poly.pdbx_seq_one_letter_code
_entity_poly.pdbx_strand_id
1 'polypeptide(L)'
;NVNHYYNNWAYFFDLKETNAKLVAENVTLRNQLAQNFVSIDTSKKLGTLVLRKDSMEVVRKFFYYPAKVVGNTFTLQKNYIWVERGAKQGIKKDMVAINPDGSIVGIVIEVNDNYSKIMSLLHRNSKVSAMLKRDKVAGTVEWDGIDPDILILKNISKSASPKIGDTVLTSPYSSSFPAQLMIGRV
;
A
#
# COMPACT_ATOMS: atom_id res chain seq x y z
N ASN A 1 30.76 25.14 19.93
CA ASN A 1 29.57 24.26 19.68
C ASN A 1 28.83 24.52 18.36
N VAL A 2 29.40 25.35 17.48
CA VAL A 2 28.81 25.62 16.15
C VAL A 2 28.93 24.37 15.23
N ASN A 3 30.04 23.65 15.30
CA ASN A 3 30.27 22.42 14.49
C ASN A 3 29.28 21.29 14.74
N HIS A 4 28.66 21.20 15.91
CA HIS A 4 27.66 20.17 16.20
C HIS A 4 26.32 20.45 15.48
N TYR A 5 25.95 21.70 15.33
CA TYR A 5 24.76 22.11 14.57
C TYR A 5 24.93 21.89 13.05
N TYR A 6 26.09 22.22 12.48
CA TYR A 6 26.39 22.02 11.06
C TYR A 6 26.38 20.53 10.69
N ASN A 7 26.95 19.66 11.51
CA ASN A 7 26.94 18.23 11.28
C ASN A 7 25.53 17.62 11.31
N ASN A 8 24.65 18.10 12.20
CA ASN A 8 23.25 17.64 12.25
C ASN A 8 22.46 18.07 11.00
N TRP A 9 22.67 19.27 10.48
CA TRP A 9 22.00 19.74 9.27
C TRP A 9 22.48 18.96 8.02
N ALA A 10 23.77 18.75 7.87
CA ALA A 10 24.33 17.96 6.78
C ALA A 10 23.81 16.52 6.80
N TYR A 11 23.79 15.89 7.97
CA TYR A 11 23.23 14.56 8.17
C TYR A 11 21.73 14.50 7.81
N PHE A 12 20.96 15.54 8.18
CA PHE A 12 19.52 15.58 7.87
C PHE A 12 19.23 15.71 6.37
N PHE A 13 20.05 16.48 5.64
CA PHE A 13 19.93 16.61 4.18
C PHE A 13 20.36 15.33 3.48
N ASP A 14 21.43 14.69 3.90
CA ASP A 14 21.90 13.40 3.37
C ASP A 14 20.86 12.28 3.58
N LEU A 15 20.26 12.22 4.77
CA LEU A 15 19.19 11.28 5.08
C LEU A 15 17.95 11.49 4.18
N LYS A 16 17.58 12.73 3.90
CA LYS A 16 16.45 13.07 3.04
C LYS A 16 16.72 12.64 1.59
N GLU A 17 17.92 12.90 1.09
CA GLU A 17 18.32 12.51 -0.26
C GLU A 17 18.42 10.99 -0.39
N THR A 18 19.03 10.33 0.57
CA THR A 18 19.12 8.87 0.63
C THR A 18 17.73 8.22 0.67
N ASN A 19 16.81 8.74 1.49
CA ASN A 19 15.42 8.28 1.51
C ASN A 19 14.74 8.44 0.14
N ALA A 20 14.92 9.57 -0.52
CA ALA A 20 14.33 9.79 -1.84
C ALA A 20 14.88 8.81 -2.88
N LYS A 21 16.19 8.53 -2.87
CA LYS A 21 16.82 7.51 -3.73
C LYS A 21 16.27 6.11 -3.46
N LEU A 22 16.21 5.70 -2.19
CA LEU A 22 15.69 4.39 -1.79
C LEU A 22 14.22 4.21 -2.19
N VAL A 23 13.38 5.24 -2.05
CA VAL A 23 11.98 5.20 -2.49
C VAL A 23 11.89 5.05 -4.01
N ALA A 24 12.69 5.81 -4.78
CA ALA A 24 12.71 5.72 -6.24
C ALA A 24 13.18 4.33 -6.72
N GLU A 25 14.21 3.78 -6.09
CA GLU A 25 14.72 2.45 -6.38
C GLU A 25 13.69 1.37 -6.05
N ASN A 26 13.08 1.42 -4.87
CA ASN A 26 12.00 0.52 -4.49
C ASN A 26 10.84 0.52 -5.49
N VAL A 27 10.41 1.70 -5.95
CA VAL A 27 9.36 1.82 -6.97
C VAL A 27 9.79 1.20 -8.29
N THR A 28 11.03 1.45 -8.71
CA THR A 28 11.59 0.86 -9.94
C THR A 28 11.61 -0.67 -9.86
N LEU A 29 12.15 -1.22 -8.77
CA LEU A 29 12.22 -2.65 -8.54
C LEU A 29 10.81 -3.29 -8.50
N ARG A 30 9.85 -2.68 -7.79
CA ARG A 30 8.46 -3.16 -7.75
C ARG A 30 7.79 -3.14 -9.12
N ASN A 31 8.05 -2.11 -9.91
CA ASN A 31 7.55 -2.03 -11.29
C ASN A 31 8.16 -3.10 -12.21
N GLN A 32 9.35 -3.62 -11.89
CA GLN A 32 10.07 -4.63 -12.66
C GLN A 32 9.81 -6.06 -12.17
N LEU A 33 9.22 -6.26 -10.99
CA LEU A 33 8.96 -7.61 -10.44
C LEU A 33 8.14 -8.46 -11.43
N ALA A 34 8.57 -9.70 -11.64
CA ALA A 34 7.90 -10.64 -12.54
C ALA A 34 6.43 -10.88 -12.16
N GLN A 35 6.11 -10.90 -10.88
CA GLN A 35 4.73 -11.03 -10.36
C GLN A 35 3.82 -9.84 -10.71
N ASN A 36 4.38 -8.72 -11.16
CA ASN A 36 3.63 -7.55 -11.62
C ASN A 36 3.21 -7.68 -13.09
N PHE A 37 3.59 -8.76 -13.77
CA PHE A 37 3.23 -9.02 -15.15
C PHE A 37 2.35 -10.26 -15.23
N VAL A 38 1.35 -10.21 -16.10
CA VAL A 38 0.45 -11.34 -16.40
C VAL A 38 0.48 -11.56 -17.89
N SER A 39 0.62 -12.83 -18.34
CA SER A 39 0.45 -13.19 -19.74
C SER A 39 -0.97 -12.89 -20.19
N ILE A 40 -1.11 -12.32 -21.38
CA ILE A 40 -2.43 -12.04 -21.95
C ILE A 40 -3.02 -13.36 -22.42
N ASP A 41 -4.16 -13.72 -21.88
CA ASP A 41 -5.06 -14.66 -22.53
C ASP A 41 -5.71 -13.92 -23.69
N THR A 42 -5.38 -14.32 -24.91
CA THR A 42 -5.78 -13.66 -26.19
C THR A 42 -7.28 -13.53 -26.39
N SER A 43 -8.09 -14.08 -25.50
CA SER A 43 -9.56 -14.02 -25.57
C SER A 43 -10.17 -12.72 -25.01
N LYS A 44 -9.42 -11.85 -24.30
CA LYS A 44 -9.93 -10.60 -23.74
C LYS A 44 -9.02 -9.43 -24.08
N LYS A 45 -9.24 -8.78 -25.22
CA LYS A 45 -8.68 -7.48 -25.56
C LYS A 45 -9.33 -6.39 -24.68
N LEU A 46 -8.71 -6.00 -23.58
CA LEU A 46 -9.00 -4.76 -22.87
C LEU A 46 -7.80 -3.81 -23.05
N GLY A 47 -8.09 -2.52 -23.28
CA GLY A 47 -7.11 -1.49 -23.60
C GLY A 47 -6.09 -1.20 -22.50
N THR A 48 -5.13 -2.07 -22.36
CA THR A 48 -4.04 -1.99 -21.39
C THR A 48 -2.72 -1.93 -22.14
N LEU A 49 -1.74 -1.18 -21.61
CA LEU A 49 -0.39 -1.09 -22.17
C LEU A 49 0.25 -2.48 -22.25
N VAL A 50 0.31 -3.02 -23.45
CA VAL A 50 0.95 -4.31 -23.75
C VAL A 50 2.46 -4.06 -23.86
N LEU A 51 3.24 -4.71 -23.03
CA LEU A 51 4.70 -4.73 -23.13
C LEU A 51 5.14 -6.09 -23.70
N ARG A 52 6.08 -6.08 -24.64
CA ARG A 52 6.73 -7.31 -25.08
C ARG A 52 7.90 -7.66 -24.17
N LYS A 53 7.85 -8.81 -23.56
CA LYS A 53 8.96 -9.39 -22.82
C LYS A 53 9.16 -10.82 -23.33
N ASP A 54 10.36 -11.11 -23.85
CA ASP A 54 10.75 -12.46 -24.30
C ASP A 54 9.74 -13.13 -25.25
N SER A 55 9.28 -12.39 -26.29
CA SER A 55 8.33 -12.87 -27.30
C SER A 55 6.91 -13.17 -26.81
N MET A 56 6.61 -12.94 -25.53
CA MET A 56 5.25 -13.03 -24.97
C MET A 56 4.66 -11.65 -24.78
N GLU A 57 3.39 -11.48 -25.13
CA GLU A 57 2.64 -10.28 -24.79
C GLU A 57 2.27 -10.35 -23.29
N VAL A 58 2.78 -9.41 -22.50
CA VAL A 58 2.49 -9.32 -21.06
C VAL A 58 1.86 -7.98 -20.74
N VAL A 59 0.92 -8.00 -19.81
CA VAL A 59 0.29 -6.78 -19.27
C VAL A 59 0.83 -6.52 -17.89
N ARG A 60 1.23 -5.26 -17.64
CA ARG A 60 1.58 -4.85 -16.29
C ARG A 60 0.33 -4.75 -15.43
N LYS A 61 0.32 -5.48 -14.32
CA LYS A 61 -0.81 -5.58 -13.39
C LYS A 61 -0.97 -4.31 -12.53
N PHE A 62 0.14 -3.75 -12.05
CA PHE A 62 0.14 -2.57 -11.19
C PHE A 62 1.22 -1.59 -11.60
N PHE A 63 0.93 -0.29 -11.42
CA PHE A 63 1.88 0.79 -11.51
C PHE A 63 2.08 1.38 -10.11
N TYR A 64 3.33 1.47 -9.67
CA TYR A 64 3.68 2.07 -8.40
C TYR A 64 4.22 3.48 -8.62
N TYR A 65 3.71 4.41 -7.82
CA TYR A 65 4.11 5.81 -7.83
C TYR A 65 4.69 6.17 -6.46
N PRO A 66 5.91 6.75 -6.39
CA PRO A 66 6.43 7.26 -5.14
C PRO A 66 5.61 8.47 -4.71
N ALA A 67 5.32 8.58 -3.41
CA ALA A 67 4.62 9.72 -2.88
C ALA A 67 5.22 10.11 -1.52
N LYS A 68 5.38 11.41 -1.30
CA LYS A 68 5.88 11.96 -0.05
C LYS A 68 4.70 12.26 0.87
N VAL A 69 4.73 11.75 2.10
CA VAL A 69 3.75 12.09 3.13
C VAL A 69 4.01 13.52 3.61
N VAL A 70 2.98 14.36 3.59
CA VAL A 70 3.01 15.74 4.06
C VAL A 70 2.14 15.98 5.29
N GLY A 71 1.29 15.03 5.64
CA GLY A 71 0.48 15.06 6.84
C GLY A 71 -0.04 13.67 7.19
N ASN A 72 -0.20 13.39 8.47
CA ASN A 72 -0.75 12.14 8.98
C ASN A 72 -1.47 12.38 10.30
N THR A 73 -2.63 11.75 10.47
CA THR A 73 -3.31 11.65 11.76
C THR A 73 -3.43 10.17 12.16
N PHE A 74 -3.29 9.87 13.45
CA PHE A 74 -3.37 8.50 13.96
C PHE A 74 -4.07 8.39 15.32
N THR A 75 -4.38 9.53 15.95
CA THR A 75 -5.02 9.59 17.29
C THR A 75 -6.51 9.91 17.23
N LEU A 76 -7.05 10.15 16.03
CA LEU A 76 -8.46 10.49 15.84
C LEU A 76 -9.27 9.24 15.51
N GLN A 77 -10.60 9.32 15.60
CA GLN A 77 -11.48 8.25 15.12
C GLN A 77 -11.52 8.14 13.57
N LYS A 78 -11.19 9.23 12.90
CA LYS A 78 -11.12 9.33 11.44
C LYS A 78 -9.72 9.80 11.06
N ASN A 79 -8.83 8.85 10.76
CA ASN A 79 -7.45 9.13 10.45
C ASN A 79 -7.20 9.14 8.94
N TYR A 80 -6.39 10.11 8.51
CA TYR A 80 -6.04 10.33 7.11
C TYR A 80 -4.55 10.56 6.95
N ILE A 81 -4.06 10.26 5.77
CA ILE A 81 -2.70 10.53 5.33
C ILE A 81 -2.78 11.46 4.13
N TRP A 82 -2.03 12.54 4.12
CA TRP A 82 -1.89 13.45 2.99
C TRP A 82 -0.55 13.24 2.32
N VAL A 83 -0.58 13.12 0.99
CA VAL A 83 0.62 12.93 0.17
C VAL A 83 0.75 14.04 -0.87
N GLU A 84 1.99 14.47 -1.11
CA GLU A 84 2.36 15.44 -2.15
C GLU A 84 2.47 14.71 -3.49
N ARG A 85 1.34 14.26 -3.99
CA ARG A 85 1.14 13.69 -5.32
C ARG A 85 -0.34 13.66 -5.64
N GLY A 86 -0.71 14.18 -6.81
CA GLY A 86 -2.11 14.32 -7.19
C GLY A 86 -2.42 13.87 -8.63
N ALA A 87 -3.51 14.39 -9.17
CA ALA A 87 -3.99 14.02 -10.49
C ALA A 87 -2.97 14.30 -11.60
N LYS A 88 -2.25 15.41 -11.53
CA LYS A 88 -1.20 15.76 -12.51
C LYS A 88 -0.07 14.74 -12.58
N GLN A 89 0.16 14.00 -11.50
CA GLN A 89 1.17 12.95 -11.41
C GLN A 89 0.58 11.53 -11.50
N GLY A 90 -0.66 11.42 -11.97
CA GLY A 90 -1.29 10.14 -12.29
C GLY A 90 -2.02 9.45 -11.13
N ILE A 91 -2.19 10.11 -9.98
CA ILE A 91 -2.98 9.55 -8.89
C ILE A 91 -4.47 9.65 -9.19
N LYS A 92 -5.19 8.60 -8.86
CA LYS A 92 -6.65 8.52 -8.99
C LYS A 92 -7.27 8.04 -7.68
N LYS A 93 -8.53 8.39 -7.48
CA LYS A 93 -9.34 7.83 -6.40
C LYS A 93 -9.35 6.30 -6.50
N ASP A 94 -9.47 5.65 -5.35
CA ASP A 94 -9.47 4.19 -5.17
C ASP A 94 -8.10 3.50 -5.43
N MET A 95 -7.04 4.27 -5.67
CA MET A 95 -5.68 3.72 -5.63
C MET A 95 -5.29 3.33 -4.21
N VAL A 96 -4.60 2.21 -4.07
CA VAL A 96 -4.12 1.70 -2.77
C VAL A 96 -2.75 2.28 -2.45
N ALA A 97 -2.60 2.75 -1.23
CA ALA A 97 -1.31 3.18 -0.69
C ALA A 97 -0.65 2.03 0.08
N ILE A 98 0.63 1.83 -0.18
CA ILE A 98 1.47 0.86 0.52
C ILE A 98 2.70 1.54 1.11
N ASN A 99 3.23 0.98 2.18
CA ASN A 99 4.52 1.38 2.73
C ASN A 99 5.70 0.78 1.93
N PRO A 100 6.94 1.17 2.20
CA PRO A 100 8.12 0.61 1.53
C PRO A 100 8.25 -0.91 1.65
N ASP A 101 7.75 -1.53 2.72
CA ASP A 101 7.79 -2.99 2.90
C ASP A 101 6.72 -3.72 2.06
N GLY A 102 5.75 -2.98 1.49
CA GLY A 102 4.67 -3.52 0.68
C GLY A 102 3.39 -3.82 1.45
N SER A 103 3.32 -3.44 2.71
CA SER A 103 2.09 -3.52 3.50
C SER A 103 1.16 -2.37 3.14
N ILE A 104 -0.14 -2.63 3.13
CA ILE A 104 -1.13 -1.58 2.87
C ILE A 104 -1.19 -0.60 4.03
N VAL A 105 -1.38 0.68 3.72
CA VAL A 105 -1.59 1.74 4.71
C VAL A 105 -2.94 2.43 4.56
N GLY A 106 -3.59 2.29 3.41
CA GLY A 106 -4.90 2.87 3.16
C GLY A 106 -5.29 2.93 1.69
N ILE A 107 -6.34 3.69 1.41
CA ILE A 107 -6.90 3.89 0.07
C ILE A 107 -7.11 5.39 -0.20
N VAL A 108 -6.83 5.82 -1.43
CA VAL A 108 -7.02 7.20 -1.87
C VAL A 108 -8.51 7.50 -1.97
N ILE A 109 -8.98 8.52 -1.24
CA ILE A 109 -10.39 8.94 -1.22
C ILE A 109 -10.65 10.27 -1.92
N GLU A 110 -9.67 11.16 -1.91
CA GLU A 110 -9.74 12.48 -2.55
C GLU A 110 -8.44 12.75 -3.30
N VAL A 111 -8.54 13.40 -4.45
CA VAL A 111 -7.41 13.74 -5.30
C VAL A 111 -7.59 15.17 -5.81
N ASN A 112 -6.59 16.01 -5.55
CA ASN A 112 -6.44 17.33 -6.16
C ASN A 112 -5.30 17.30 -7.18
N ASP A 113 -5.03 18.40 -7.83
CA ASP A 113 -3.96 18.51 -8.85
C ASP A 113 -2.60 18.00 -8.36
N ASN A 114 -2.17 18.41 -7.16
CA ASN A 114 -0.83 18.15 -6.62
C ASN A 114 -0.81 17.30 -5.35
N TYR A 115 -1.98 17.08 -4.72
CA TYR A 115 -2.09 16.37 -3.45
C TYR A 115 -3.18 15.33 -3.50
N SER A 116 -3.05 14.31 -2.67
CA SER A 116 -4.08 13.30 -2.46
C SER A 116 -4.27 13.01 -0.99
N LYS A 117 -5.50 12.66 -0.63
CA LYS A 117 -5.88 12.26 0.72
C LYS A 117 -6.21 10.78 0.73
N ILE A 118 -5.59 10.08 1.65
CA ILE A 118 -5.70 8.63 1.83
C ILE A 118 -6.46 8.37 3.13
N MET A 119 -7.50 7.57 3.07
CA MET A 119 -8.14 7.03 4.27
C MET A 119 -7.23 5.93 4.83
N SER A 120 -6.73 6.16 6.06
CA SER A 120 -5.84 5.22 6.74
C SER A 120 -6.56 3.91 7.10
N LEU A 121 -5.80 2.83 7.29
CA LEU A 121 -6.33 1.63 7.95
C LEU A 121 -6.81 1.92 9.37
N LEU A 122 -6.22 2.93 10.04
CA LEU A 122 -6.61 3.43 11.36
C LEU A 122 -7.80 4.39 11.29
N HIS A 123 -8.75 4.15 10.41
CA HIS A 123 -9.99 4.90 10.28
C HIS A 123 -11.17 3.98 10.62
N ARG A 124 -12.08 4.42 11.49
CA ARG A 124 -13.24 3.62 11.94
C ARG A 124 -14.11 3.04 10.81
N ASN A 125 -14.15 3.71 9.67
CA ASN A 125 -14.91 3.24 8.51
C ASN A 125 -14.05 2.38 7.56
N SER A 126 -12.76 2.22 7.83
CA SER A 126 -11.89 1.37 7.02
C SER A 126 -12.20 -0.10 7.29
N LYS A 127 -12.58 -0.82 6.24
CA LYS A 127 -12.80 -2.27 6.28
C LYS A 127 -12.09 -2.90 5.12
N VAL A 128 -11.19 -3.83 5.43
CA VAL A 128 -10.38 -4.53 4.43
C VAL A 128 -10.74 -6.00 4.41
N SER A 129 -11.18 -6.49 3.26
CA SER A 129 -11.36 -7.92 3.07
C SER A 129 -9.99 -8.60 3.12
N ALA A 130 -9.81 -9.49 4.07
CA ALA A 130 -8.54 -10.10 4.43
C ALA A 130 -8.61 -11.62 4.38
N MET A 131 -7.44 -12.26 4.39
CA MET A 131 -7.32 -13.71 4.56
C MET A 131 -6.04 -14.05 5.31
N LEU A 132 -6.08 -15.13 6.08
CA LEU A 132 -4.89 -15.77 6.63
C LEU A 132 -4.10 -16.44 5.49
N LYS A 133 -2.80 -16.16 5.39
CA LYS A 133 -1.95 -16.71 4.32
C LYS A 133 -1.87 -18.24 4.39
N ARG A 134 -1.78 -18.80 5.60
CA ARG A 134 -1.61 -20.23 5.83
C ARG A 134 -2.82 -21.04 5.36
N ASP A 135 -3.99 -20.73 5.90
CA ASP A 135 -5.20 -21.55 5.76
C ASP A 135 -6.16 -20.98 4.70
N LYS A 136 -5.82 -19.81 4.13
CA LYS A 136 -6.65 -19.06 3.18
C LYS A 136 -8.06 -18.74 3.70
N VAL A 137 -8.22 -18.73 5.01
CA VAL A 137 -9.50 -18.39 5.64
C VAL A 137 -9.74 -16.89 5.52
N ALA A 138 -10.87 -16.54 4.94
CA ALA A 138 -11.29 -15.15 4.74
C ALA A 138 -11.81 -14.52 6.04
N GLY A 139 -11.64 -13.23 6.15
CA GLY A 139 -12.13 -12.39 7.25
C GLY A 139 -12.15 -10.92 6.85
N THR A 140 -12.34 -10.06 7.82
CA THR A 140 -12.33 -8.60 7.64
C THR A 140 -11.41 -7.97 8.66
N VAL A 141 -10.49 -7.14 8.20
CA VAL A 141 -9.65 -6.32 9.08
C VAL A 141 -10.28 -4.94 9.22
N GLU A 142 -10.41 -4.48 10.45
CA GLU A 142 -10.88 -3.16 10.82
C GLU A 142 -10.14 -2.63 12.05
N TRP A 143 -10.20 -1.33 12.26
CA TRP A 143 -9.68 -0.68 13.46
C TRP A 143 -10.83 -0.31 14.40
N ASP A 144 -10.66 -0.56 15.70
CA ASP A 144 -11.68 -0.27 16.72
C ASP A 144 -11.65 1.17 17.24
N GLY A 145 -10.63 1.96 16.82
CA GLY A 145 -10.49 3.35 17.23
C GLY A 145 -9.79 3.54 18.57
N ILE A 146 -9.14 2.53 19.12
CA ILE A 146 -8.50 2.57 20.44
C ILE A 146 -6.97 2.62 20.30
N ASP A 147 -6.38 1.52 19.89
CA ASP A 147 -4.93 1.37 19.81
C ASP A 147 -4.45 1.49 18.35
N PRO A 148 -3.58 2.46 18.02
CA PRO A 148 -3.08 2.65 16.66
C PRO A 148 -2.14 1.52 16.19
N ASP A 149 -1.62 0.71 17.08
CA ASP A 149 -0.73 -0.40 16.75
C ASP A 149 -1.49 -1.72 16.49
N ILE A 150 -2.80 -1.75 16.78
CA ILE A 150 -3.61 -2.97 16.71
C ILE A 150 -4.77 -2.82 15.72
N LEU A 151 -4.83 -3.74 14.75
CA LEU A 151 -5.99 -3.96 13.89
C LEU A 151 -6.71 -5.24 14.31
N ILE A 152 -8.03 -5.28 14.18
CA ILE A 152 -8.83 -6.43 14.58
C ILE A 152 -9.23 -7.22 13.31
N LEU A 153 -8.91 -8.51 13.30
CA LEU A 153 -9.37 -9.47 12.30
C LEU A 153 -10.68 -10.09 12.78
N LYS A 154 -11.79 -9.77 12.11
CA LYS A 154 -13.14 -10.25 12.40
C LYS A 154 -13.68 -11.18 11.31
N ASN A 155 -14.82 -11.80 11.62
CA ASN A 155 -15.58 -12.62 10.66
C ASN A 155 -14.78 -13.79 10.06
N ILE A 156 -13.83 -14.33 10.82
CA ILE A 156 -13.14 -15.57 10.44
C ILE A 156 -13.99 -16.78 10.83
N SER A 157 -13.89 -17.85 10.05
CA SER A 157 -14.58 -19.12 10.36
C SER A 157 -14.17 -19.62 11.75
N LYS A 158 -15.13 -20.19 12.49
CA LYS A 158 -14.87 -20.86 13.79
C LYS A 158 -13.90 -22.04 13.67
N SER A 159 -13.77 -22.64 12.50
CA SER A 159 -12.81 -23.70 12.20
C SER A 159 -11.37 -23.20 11.98
N ALA A 160 -11.19 -21.88 11.81
CA ALA A 160 -9.87 -21.32 11.72
C ALA A 160 -9.19 -21.34 13.09
N SER A 161 -7.91 -21.66 13.09
CA SER A 161 -7.08 -21.62 14.30
C SER A 161 -5.91 -20.67 14.07
N PRO A 162 -6.13 -19.34 14.17
CA PRO A 162 -5.07 -18.36 14.00
C PRO A 162 -3.97 -18.56 15.03
N LYS A 163 -2.70 -18.49 14.60
CA LYS A 163 -1.54 -18.61 15.49
C LYS A 163 -0.75 -17.31 15.45
N ILE A 164 -0.09 -17.00 16.55
CA ILE A 164 0.86 -15.88 16.63
C ILE A 164 1.89 -16.03 15.52
N GLY A 165 2.15 -14.95 14.77
CA GLY A 165 3.04 -14.92 13.62
C GLY A 165 2.38 -15.20 12.28
N ASP A 166 1.13 -15.66 12.24
CA ASP A 166 0.41 -15.86 10.97
C ASP A 166 0.30 -14.53 10.20
N THR A 167 0.59 -14.57 8.92
CA THR A 167 0.50 -13.40 8.05
C THR A 167 -0.94 -13.20 7.58
N VAL A 168 -1.42 -11.97 7.69
CA VAL A 168 -2.71 -11.52 7.18
C VAL A 168 -2.49 -10.75 5.88
N LEU A 169 -3.16 -11.18 4.82
CA LEU A 169 -3.08 -10.59 3.48
C LEU A 169 -4.45 -10.05 3.05
N THR A 170 -4.45 -9.14 2.07
CA THR A 170 -5.69 -8.76 1.38
C THR A 170 -6.26 -9.97 0.63
N SER A 171 -7.57 -10.14 0.75
CA SER A 171 -8.31 -11.25 0.12
C SER A 171 -8.46 -11.05 -1.40
N PRO A 172 -8.48 -12.13 -2.20
CA PRO A 172 -8.83 -12.05 -3.62
C PRO A 172 -10.29 -11.63 -3.86
N TYR A 173 -11.12 -11.69 -2.84
CA TYR A 173 -12.53 -11.24 -2.90
C TYR A 173 -12.72 -9.76 -2.57
N SER A 174 -11.64 -9.01 -2.38
CA SER A 174 -11.71 -7.57 -2.16
C SER A 174 -12.03 -6.85 -3.47
N SER A 175 -13.02 -5.94 -3.45
CA SER A 175 -13.31 -5.05 -4.56
C SER A 175 -12.41 -3.81 -4.61
N SER A 176 -11.81 -3.45 -3.48
CA SER A 176 -11.08 -2.18 -3.31
C SER A 176 -9.56 -2.37 -3.21
N PHE A 177 -9.10 -3.53 -2.76
CA PHE A 177 -7.68 -3.80 -2.56
C PHE A 177 -7.22 -4.94 -3.45
N PRO A 178 -6.08 -4.79 -4.17
CA PRO A 178 -5.44 -5.92 -4.84
C PRO A 178 -5.20 -7.07 -3.87
N ALA A 179 -5.34 -8.30 -4.36
CA ALA A 179 -5.09 -9.49 -3.56
C ALA A 179 -3.61 -9.64 -3.16
N GLN A 180 -3.37 -10.33 -2.04
CA GLN A 180 -2.04 -10.75 -1.56
C GLN A 180 -1.12 -9.60 -1.11
N LEU A 181 -1.63 -8.41 -0.85
CA LEU A 181 -0.88 -7.37 -0.16
C LEU A 181 -0.88 -7.64 1.35
N MET A 182 0.25 -7.40 1.99
CA MET A 182 0.37 -7.59 3.43
C MET A 182 -0.47 -6.53 4.18
N ILE A 183 -1.20 -6.99 5.21
CA ILE A 183 -1.90 -6.10 6.16
C ILE A 183 -1.13 -6.08 7.48
N GLY A 184 -0.76 -7.24 7.99
CA GLY A 184 -0.07 -7.38 9.26
C GLY A 184 0.14 -8.84 9.64
N ARG A 185 0.41 -9.06 10.92
CA ARG A 185 0.59 -10.40 11.52
C ARG A 185 -0.29 -10.55 12.76
N VAL A 186 -0.71 -11.78 13.00
CA VAL A 186 -1.40 -12.17 14.22
C VAL A 186 -0.41 -12.18 15.40
#